data_4ccb98f40e0a792e82269891eb5c60a1
#
_entry.id   4ccb98f40e0a792e82269891eb5c60a1
#
_cell.length_a   1.000
_cell.length_b   1.000
_cell.length_c   1.000
_cell.angle_alpha   90.00
_cell.angle_beta   90.00
_cell.angle_gamma   90.00
#
_symmetry.space_group_name_H-M   'P 1'
#
loop_
_entity.id
_entity.type
_entity.pdbx_description
1 polymer ?
#
loop_
_entity_poly.entity_id
_entity_poly.type
_entity_poly.pdbx_seq_one_letter_code
_entity_poly.pdbx_strand_id
1 'polypeptide(L)'
;MLLDIRLREIIREDKSGSYGISVNSSIVGNKERTYITEISFGCEPTRVEELTDEVVNQIKILQSEPVDSVYVEKLKETYRRSREVNLFENSWWYKRISRELVYDMEPQWVSNDIEKIISWITPESLQSAAQKYLDTQNFVSVYLVPEKEDLQN
;
A
#
# COMPACT_ATOMS: atom_id res chain seq x y z
N MET A 1 -2.20 2.11 -1.61
CA MET A 1 -3.33 2.09 -2.61
C MET A 1 -2.85 1.76 -4.02
N LEU A 2 -1.96 2.52 -4.71
CA LEU A 2 -1.49 2.19 -6.07
C LEU A 2 -0.83 0.81 -6.14
N LEU A 3 0.15 0.57 -5.28
CA LEU A 3 0.84 -0.72 -5.19
C LEU A 3 -0.15 -1.88 -4.92
N ASP A 4 -1.13 -1.68 -4.06
CA ASP A 4 -2.18 -2.66 -3.78
C ASP A 4 -3.02 -3.00 -5.03
N ILE A 5 -3.39 -1.99 -5.82
CA ILE A 5 -4.12 -2.19 -7.07
C ILE A 5 -3.27 -3.01 -8.05
N ARG A 6 -2.03 -2.61 -8.29
CA ARG A 6 -1.13 -3.31 -9.22
C ARG A 6 -0.82 -4.73 -8.80
N LEU A 7 -0.53 -4.94 -7.52
CA LEU A 7 -0.23 -6.28 -7.03
C LEU A 7 -1.44 -7.21 -7.09
N ARG A 8 -2.66 -6.70 -6.87
CA ARG A 8 -3.89 -7.48 -7.09
C ARG A 8 -4.05 -7.90 -8.54
N GLU A 9 -3.87 -6.99 -9.48
CA GLU A 9 -3.97 -7.28 -10.90
C GLU A 9 -2.93 -8.33 -11.31
N ILE A 10 -1.67 -8.18 -10.93
CA ILE A 10 -0.59 -9.04 -11.40
C ILE A 10 -0.55 -10.38 -10.64
N ILE A 11 -0.55 -10.35 -9.32
CA ILE A 11 -0.36 -11.57 -8.53
C ILE A 11 -1.63 -12.41 -8.48
N ARG A 12 -2.79 -11.77 -8.36
CA ARG A 12 -4.06 -12.47 -8.26
C ARG A 12 -4.63 -12.82 -9.63
N GLU A 13 -4.70 -11.86 -10.54
CA GLU A 13 -5.42 -12.01 -11.81
C GLU A 13 -4.53 -12.63 -12.88
N ASP A 14 -3.35 -12.07 -13.14
CA ASP A 14 -2.49 -12.55 -14.23
C ASP A 14 -1.77 -13.85 -13.86
N LYS A 15 -1.21 -13.93 -12.65
CA LYS A 15 -0.45 -15.11 -12.21
C LYS A 15 -1.30 -16.16 -11.49
N SER A 16 -2.56 -15.84 -11.14
CA SER A 16 -3.41 -16.70 -10.30
C SER A 16 -2.67 -17.25 -9.07
N GLY A 17 -1.74 -16.44 -8.55
CA GLY A 17 -0.76 -16.87 -7.56
C GLY A 17 -1.23 -16.74 -6.12
N SER A 18 -2.31 -16.00 -5.89
CA SER A 18 -2.81 -15.74 -4.55
C SER A 18 -4.32 -15.57 -4.53
N TYR A 19 -4.94 -16.02 -3.44
CA TYR A 19 -6.36 -15.77 -3.16
C TYR A 19 -6.65 -14.35 -2.70
N GLY A 20 -5.66 -13.65 -2.17
CA GLY A 20 -5.75 -12.27 -1.75
C GLY A 20 -4.39 -11.69 -1.41
N ILE A 21 -4.26 -10.40 -1.68
CA ILE A 21 -3.07 -9.63 -1.34
C ILE A 21 -3.52 -8.36 -0.63
N SER A 22 -2.76 -7.93 0.36
CA SER A 22 -2.98 -6.66 1.06
C SER A 22 -1.70 -5.87 1.16
N VAL A 23 -1.82 -4.56 1.00
CA VAL A 23 -0.73 -3.60 1.16
C VAL A 23 -1.14 -2.56 2.19
N ASN A 24 -0.47 -2.56 3.33
CA ASN A 24 -0.70 -1.61 4.41
C ASN A 24 0.53 -0.74 4.60
N SER A 25 0.32 0.57 4.65
CA SER A 25 1.41 1.51 4.94
C SER A 25 1.07 2.34 6.17
N SER A 26 2.01 2.47 7.07
CA SER A 26 1.86 3.21 8.32
C SER A 26 3.07 4.07 8.62
N ILE A 27 2.83 5.10 9.43
CA ILE A 27 3.88 5.93 9.99
C ILE A 27 3.88 5.68 11.50
N VAL A 28 5.01 5.26 12.01
CA VAL A 28 5.20 4.94 13.43
C VAL A 28 6.20 5.92 14.06
N GLY A 29 5.96 6.29 15.31
CA GLY A 29 6.81 7.19 16.09
C GLY A 29 6.36 8.65 16.07
N ASN A 30 6.71 9.38 17.15
CA ASN A 30 6.34 10.79 17.34
C ASN A 30 7.43 11.75 16.87
N LYS A 31 8.67 11.53 17.30
CA LYS A 31 9.80 12.40 16.98
C LYS A 31 10.60 11.88 15.81
N GLU A 32 10.87 10.59 15.79
CA GLU A 32 11.50 9.90 14.67
C GLU A 32 10.43 9.08 13.96
N ARG A 33 10.02 9.54 12.79
CA ARG A 33 8.97 8.90 12.00
C ARG A 33 9.56 7.80 11.15
N THR A 34 9.15 6.57 11.42
CA THR A 34 9.47 5.40 10.59
C THR A 34 8.30 5.09 9.68
N TYR A 35 8.58 4.90 8.39
CA TYR A 35 7.61 4.46 7.41
C TYR A 35 7.71 2.95 7.27
N ILE A 36 6.59 2.28 7.45
CA ILE A 36 6.50 0.82 7.31
C ILE A 36 5.47 0.52 6.24
N THR A 37 5.87 -0.25 5.23
CA THR A 37 4.94 -0.83 4.25
C THR A 37 4.99 -2.34 4.39
N GLU A 38 3.85 -2.91 4.73
CA GLU A 38 3.64 -4.34 4.88
C GLU A 38 2.87 -4.85 3.67
N ILE A 39 3.38 -5.89 3.03
CA ILE A 39 2.72 -6.59 1.93
C ILE A 39 2.54 -8.02 2.37
N SER A 40 1.31 -8.49 2.41
CA SER A 40 1.00 -9.86 2.80
C SER A 40 0.08 -10.54 1.81
N PHE A 41 0.39 -11.79 1.50
CA PHE A 41 -0.39 -12.63 0.61
C PHE A 41 -0.23 -14.11 0.97
N GLY A 42 -1.26 -14.90 0.66
CA GLY A 42 -1.20 -16.35 0.78
C GLY A 42 -0.98 -16.97 -0.60
N CYS A 43 -0.07 -17.92 -0.69
CA CYS A 43 0.21 -18.64 -1.94
C CYS A 43 0.65 -20.08 -1.67
N GLU A 44 0.79 -20.86 -2.72
CA GLU A 44 1.40 -22.18 -2.65
C GLU A 44 2.88 -22.10 -2.20
N PRO A 45 3.35 -22.97 -1.30
CA PRO A 45 4.72 -22.92 -0.79
C PRO A 45 5.80 -22.93 -1.88
N THR A 46 5.54 -23.62 -2.99
CA THR A 46 6.46 -23.71 -4.15
C THR A 46 6.58 -22.42 -4.95
N ARG A 47 5.67 -21.46 -4.75
CA ARG A 47 5.59 -20.20 -5.50
C ARG A 47 6.02 -18.97 -4.70
N VAL A 48 6.42 -19.16 -3.45
CA VAL A 48 6.77 -18.06 -2.53
C VAL A 48 7.86 -17.17 -3.12
N GLU A 49 8.95 -17.74 -3.62
CA GLU A 49 10.07 -17.00 -4.19
C GLU A 49 9.65 -16.24 -5.45
N GLU A 50 9.00 -16.92 -6.39
CA GLU A 50 8.50 -16.31 -7.63
C GLU A 50 7.64 -15.08 -7.37
N LEU A 51 6.68 -15.20 -6.43
CA LEU A 51 5.75 -14.13 -6.15
C LEU A 51 6.37 -13.01 -5.31
N THR A 52 7.32 -13.32 -4.45
CA THR A 52 8.10 -12.32 -3.73
C THR A 52 8.96 -11.49 -4.69
N ASP A 53 9.63 -12.14 -5.63
CA ASP A 53 10.41 -11.48 -6.67
C ASP A 53 9.53 -10.57 -7.54
N GLU A 54 8.31 -11.02 -7.87
CA GLU A 54 7.37 -10.20 -8.61
C GLU A 54 6.92 -8.96 -7.82
N VAL A 55 6.68 -9.08 -6.50
CA VAL A 55 6.40 -7.91 -5.65
C VAL A 55 7.53 -6.90 -5.72
N VAL A 56 8.78 -7.35 -5.58
CA VAL A 56 9.96 -6.48 -5.68
C VAL A 56 10.09 -5.87 -7.07
N ASN A 57 9.83 -6.64 -8.12
CA ASN A 57 9.83 -6.16 -9.50
C ASN A 57 8.79 -5.04 -9.71
N GLN A 58 7.58 -5.20 -9.21
CA GLN A 58 6.54 -4.18 -9.32
C GLN A 58 6.89 -2.88 -8.56
N ILE A 59 7.57 -2.99 -7.44
CA ILE A 59 8.10 -1.80 -6.74
C ILE A 59 9.14 -1.10 -7.61
N LYS A 60 10.09 -1.84 -8.19
CA LYS A 60 11.12 -1.28 -9.08
C LYS A 60 10.54 -0.60 -10.31
N ILE A 61 9.50 -1.18 -10.91
CA ILE A 61 8.78 -0.55 -12.03
C ILE A 61 8.17 0.79 -11.59
N LEU A 62 7.50 0.84 -10.44
CA LEU A 62 6.94 2.08 -9.91
C LEU A 62 8.01 3.15 -9.61
N GLN A 63 9.24 2.75 -9.32
CA GLN A 63 10.36 3.67 -9.08
C GLN A 63 11.01 4.18 -10.36
N SER A 64 11.04 3.36 -11.41
CA SER A 64 11.78 3.65 -12.65
C SER A 64 10.92 4.26 -13.74
N GLU A 65 9.63 3.97 -13.76
CA GLU A 65 8.72 4.36 -14.83
C GLU A 65 7.64 5.31 -14.32
N PRO A 66 7.20 6.28 -15.14
CA PRO A 66 6.03 7.09 -14.84
C PRO A 66 4.79 6.22 -14.71
N VAL A 67 3.95 6.52 -13.72
CA VAL A 67 2.69 5.82 -13.53
C VAL A 67 1.71 6.17 -14.65
N ASP A 68 1.09 5.15 -15.26
CA ASP A 68 0.08 5.35 -16.29
C ASP A 68 -1.09 6.21 -15.76
N SER A 69 -1.53 7.14 -16.59
CA SER A 69 -2.62 8.07 -16.29
C SER A 69 -3.92 7.38 -15.90
N VAL A 70 -4.19 6.18 -16.41
CA VAL A 70 -5.35 5.37 -16.06
C VAL A 70 -5.32 5.02 -14.56
N TYR A 71 -4.18 4.65 -14.02
CA TYR A 71 -4.03 4.39 -12.57
C TYR A 71 -4.16 5.67 -11.74
N VAL A 72 -3.65 6.78 -12.24
CA VAL A 72 -3.79 8.08 -11.57
C VAL A 72 -5.25 8.45 -11.41
N GLU A 73 -6.04 8.36 -12.49
CA GLU A 73 -7.47 8.67 -12.44
C GLU A 73 -8.26 7.68 -11.57
N LYS A 74 -7.95 6.39 -11.65
CA LYS A 74 -8.53 5.35 -10.79
C LYS A 74 -8.26 5.64 -9.30
N LEU A 75 -7.05 6.12 -8.97
CA LEU A 75 -6.69 6.51 -7.61
C LEU A 75 -7.48 7.74 -7.13
N LYS A 76 -7.55 8.78 -7.96
CA LYS A 76 -8.29 10.00 -7.63
C LYS A 76 -9.76 9.72 -7.37
N GLU A 77 -10.38 8.92 -8.24
CA GLU A 77 -11.78 8.53 -8.08
C GLU A 77 -12.00 7.67 -6.82
N THR A 78 -11.12 6.70 -6.57
CA THR A 78 -11.18 5.89 -5.35
C THR A 78 -11.05 6.75 -4.10
N TYR A 79 -10.20 7.79 -4.15
CA TYR A 79 -10.00 8.69 -3.02
C TYR A 79 -11.25 9.56 -2.77
N ARG A 80 -11.89 10.06 -3.83
CA ARG A 80 -13.18 10.81 -3.72
C ARG A 80 -14.27 9.96 -3.07
N ARG A 81 -14.50 8.76 -3.62
CA ARG A 81 -15.53 7.84 -3.10
C ARG A 81 -15.27 7.43 -1.65
N SER A 82 -14.01 7.09 -1.34
CA SER A 82 -13.65 6.77 0.04
C SER A 82 -13.90 7.94 0.99
N ARG A 83 -13.64 9.16 0.54
CA ARG A 83 -13.90 10.37 1.34
C ARG A 83 -15.39 10.55 1.61
N GLU A 84 -16.23 10.42 0.59
CA GLU A 84 -17.68 10.52 0.71
C GLU A 84 -18.23 9.53 1.75
N VAL A 85 -17.85 8.26 1.65
CA VAL A 85 -18.28 7.23 2.60
C VAL A 85 -17.75 7.50 4.01
N ASN A 86 -16.49 7.82 4.13
CA ASN A 86 -15.82 8.00 5.42
C ASN A 86 -16.35 9.20 6.23
N LEU A 87 -16.85 10.23 5.57
CA LEU A 87 -17.44 11.39 6.25
C LEU A 87 -18.66 11.03 7.12
N PHE A 88 -19.34 9.92 6.81
CA PHE A 88 -20.47 9.41 7.60
C PHE A 88 -20.06 8.41 8.68
N GLU A 89 -18.76 8.08 8.78
CA GLU A 89 -18.25 7.07 9.71
C GLU A 89 -17.64 7.70 10.96
N ASN A 90 -18.27 7.52 12.13
CA ASN A 90 -17.75 8.04 13.40
C ASN A 90 -16.35 7.51 13.72
N SER A 91 -16.08 6.25 13.38
CA SER A 91 -14.77 5.61 13.58
C SER A 91 -13.66 6.28 12.78
N TRP A 92 -13.98 6.80 11.60
CA TRP A 92 -13.04 7.55 10.77
C TRP A 92 -12.69 8.89 11.40
N TRP A 93 -13.70 9.64 11.88
CA TRP A 93 -13.49 10.90 12.60
C TRP A 93 -12.67 10.71 13.85
N TYR A 94 -13.02 9.70 14.66
CA TYR A 94 -12.27 9.39 15.88
C TYR A 94 -10.78 9.11 15.59
N LYS A 95 -10.48 8.22 14.66
CA LYS A 95 -9.10 7.88 14.29
C LYS A 95 -8.34 9.10 13.79
N ARG A 96 -9.01 9.95 13.06
CA ARG A 96 -8.44 11.13 12.45
C ARG A 96 -8.09 12.20 13.49
N ILE A 97 -9.04 12.55 14.33
CA ILE A 97 -8.87 13.56 15.38
C ILE A 97 -7.85 13.08 16.42
N SER A 98 -7.96 11.83 16.86
CA SER A 98 -7.00 11.24 17.81
C SER A 98 -5.56 11.27 17.29
N ARG A 99 -5.36 10.98 16.01
CA ARG A 99 -4.04 11.04 15.39
C ARG A 99 -3.46 12.45 15.38
N GLU A 100 -4.27 13.46 15.07
CA GLU A 100 -3.82 14.85 15.07
C GLU A 100 -3.42 15.34 16.45
N LEU A 101 -4.24 15.02 17.45
CA LEU A 101 -3.93 15.36 18.83
C LEU A 101 -2.64 14.68 19.32
N VAL A 102 -2.44 13.40 18.98
CA VAL A 102 -1.24 12.65 19.39
C VAL A 102 0.03 13.19 18.72
N TYR A 103 -0.06 13.65 17.49
CA TYR A 103 1.10 14.09 16.70
C TYR A 103 1.27 15.60 16.66
N ASP A 104 0.45 16.35 17.43
CA ASP A 104 0.46 17.82 17.48
C ASP A 104 0.40 18.44 16.06
N MET A 105 -0.50 17.91 15.24
CA MET A 105 -0.71 18.35 13.86
C MET A 105 -1.88 19.31 13.82
N GLU A 106 -1.75 20.40 13.08
CA GLU A 106 -2.90 21.26 12.84
C GLU A 106 -3.96 20.53 12.00
N PRO A 107 -5.26 20.63 12.35
CA PRO A 107 -6.34 19.90 11.69
C PRO A 107 -6.71 20.47 10.31
N GLN A 108 -5.76 21.05 9.59
CA GLN A 108 -5.98 21.72 8.31
C GLN A 108 -6.66 20.85 7.26
N TRP A 109 -6.44 19.54 7.32
CA TRP A 109 -6.93 18.62 6.31
C TRP A 109 -8.33 18.03 6.65
N VAL A 110 -8.87 18.28 7.82
CA VAL A 110 -10.28 17.94 8.14
C VAL A 110 -11.23 18.80 7.31
N SER A 111 -10.86 20.04 7.09
CA SER A 111 -11.63 21.04 6.31
C SER A 111 -11.09 21.25 4.89
N ASN A 112 -9.97 20.60 4.51
CA ASN A 112 -9.35 20.86 3.23
C ASN A 112 -10.20 20.36 2.07
N ASP A 113 -10.24 21.18 1.04
CA ASP A 113 -10.77 20.85 -0.26
C ASP A 113 -10.11 19.56 -0.77
N ILE A 114 -10.90 18.51 -0.89
CA ILE A 114 -10.47 17.22 -1.37
C ILE A 114 -9.80 17.31 -2.75
N GLU A 115 -10.27 18.21 -3.60
CA GLU A 115 -9.74 18.39 -4.94
C GLU A 115 -8.31 18.95 -4.89
N LYS A 116 -7.97 19.78 -3.91
CA LYS A 116 -6.61 20.24 -3.70
C LYS A 116 -5.67 19.07 -3.35
N ILE A 117 -6.12 18.15 -2.48
CA ILE A 117 -5.33 16.96 -2.12
C ILE A 117 -5.17 16.05 -3.35
N ILE A 118 -6.25 15.83 -4.09
CA ILE A 118 -6.28 14.98 -5.28
C ILE A 118 -5.39 15.57 -6.39
N SER A 119 -5.30 16.89 -6.51
CA SER A 119 -4.44 17.53 -7.50
C SER A 119 -2.95 17.22 -7.32
N TRP A 120 -2.52 16.81 -6.13
CA TRP A 120 -1.15 16.37 -5.86
C TRP A 120 -0.86 14.95 -6.35
N ILE A 121 -1.90 14.17 -6.68
CA ILE A 121 -1.74 12.82 -7.21
C ILE A 121 -1.45 12.92 -8.71
N THR A 122 -0.16 12.88 -9.06
CA THR A 122 0.34 12.90 -10.44
C THR A 122 1.27 11.71 -10.68
N PRO A 123 1.54 11.33 -11.94
CA PRO A 123 2.52 10.28 -12.24
C PRO A 123 3.86 10.50 -11.53
N GLU A 124 4.36 11.74 -11.56
CA GLU A 124 5.65 12.12 -10.99
C GLU A 124 5.65 12.06 -9.47
N SER A 125 4.57 12.52 -8.82
CA SER A 125 4.45 12.46 -7.36
C SER A 125 4.37 11.02 -6.85
N LEU A 126 3.68 10.14 -7.58
CA LEU A 126 3.58 8.73 -7.27
C LEU A 126 4.92 8.02 -7.43
N GLN A 127 5.65 8.28 -8.52
CA GLN A 127 6.99 7.77 -8.74
C GLN A 127 7.96 8.24 -7.66
N SER A 128 7.96 9.54 -7.36
CA SER A 128 8.80 10.11 -6.29
C SER A 128 8.49 9.51 -4.92
N ALA A 129 7.22 9.26 -4.63
CA ALA A 129 6.82 8.59 -3.40
C ALA A 129 7.31 7.13 -3.36
N ALA A 130 7.22 6.38 -4.48
CA ALA A 130 7.75 5.02 -4.56
C ALA A 130 9.27 5.00 -4.33
N GLN A 131 10.02 5.91 -4.95
CA GLN A 131 11.45 6.04 -4.75
C GLN A 131 11.83 6.36 -3.30
N LYS A 132 11.04 7.19 -2.64
CA LYS A 132 11.33 7.64 -1.27
C LYS A 132 10.95 6.64 -0.20
N TYR A 133 9.83 5.92 -0.36
CA TYR A 133 9.20 5.15 0.72
C TYR A 133 9.21 3.63 0.51
N LEU A 134 9.58 3.14 -0.67
CA LEU A 134 9.62 1.71 -0.97
C LEU A 134 11.07 1.29 -1.26
N ASP A 135 11.90 1.22 -0.23
CA ASP A 135 13.30 0.81 -0.38
C ASP A 135 13.39 -0.72 -0.53
N THR A 136 13.74 -1.17 -1.74
CA THR A 136 13.93 -2.59 -2.04
C THR A 136 15.26 -3.18 -1.54
N GLN A 137 16.10 -2.38 -0.89
CA GLN A 137 17.32 -2.84 -0.24
C GLN A 137 17.16 -3.01 1.28
N ASN A 138 16.08 -2.45 1.83
CA ASN A 138 15.79 -2.48 3.26
C ASN A 138 14.41 -3.08 3.52
N PHE A 139 14.29 -4.39 3.35
CA PHE A 139 13.07 -5.14 3.65
C PHE A 139 13.37 -6.48 4.31
N VAL A 140 12.37 -7.04 4.99
CA VAL A 140 12.41 -8.35 5.61
C VAL A 140 11.27 -9.18 5.03
N SER A 141 11.59 -10.40 4.60
CA SER A 141 10.59 -11.39 4.19
C SER A 141 10.40 -12.41 5.30
N VAL A 142 9.13 -12.70 5.63
CA VAL A 142 8.76 -13.71 6.60
C VAL A 142 7.80 -14.69 5.93
N TYR A 143 8.10 -15.97 5.98
CA TYR A 143 7.32 -17.04 5.38
C TYR A 143 6.77 -17.96 6.46
N LEU A 144 5.47 -18.21 6.41
CA LEU A 144 4.82 -19.24 7.21
C LEU A 144 4.46 -20.39 6.27
N VAL A 145 5.16 -21.50 6.41
CA VAL A 145 4.95 -22.69 5.59
C VAL A 145 4.42 -23.83 6.47
N PRO A 146 3.61 -24.76 5.92
CA PRO A 146 3.20 -25.96 6.63
C PRO A 146 4.43 -26.77 7.09
N GLU A 147 4.35 -27.36 8.28
CA GLU A 147 5.32 -28.37 8.67
C GLU A 147 5.32 -29.51 7.63
N LYS A 148 6.51 -29.96 7.26
CA LYS A 148 6.60 -31.20 6.48
C LYS A 148 6.09 -32.32 7.38
N GLU A 149 4.95 -32.89 7.03
CA GLU A 149 4.58 -34.17 7.62
C GLU A 149 5.74 -35.13 7.31
N ASP A 150 6.45 -35.57 8.36
CA ASP A 150 7.33 -36.70 8.25
C ASP A 150 6.46 -37.88 7.84
N LEU A 151 6.45 -38.19 6.53
CA LEU A 151 5.93 -39.43 6.02
C LEU A 151 6.88 -40.53 6.53
N GLN A 152 6.79 -40.82 7.81
CA GLN A 152 7.33 -42.04 8.38
C GLN A 152 6.42 -43.18 7.94
N ASN A 153 6.84 -43.87 6.87
CA ASN A 153 6.40 -45.23 6.58
C ASN A 153 6.93 -46.20 7.62
#